data_dd72e2850184d1a2b2c94ac52e7ad2b5
#
_entry.id   dd72e2850184d1a2b2c94ac52e7ad2b5
#
_cell.length_a   1.000
_cell.length_b   1.000
_cell.length_c   1.000
_cell.angle_alpha   90.00
_cell.angle_beta   90.00
_cell.angle_gamma   90.00
#
_symmetry.space_group_name_H-M   'P 1'
#
loop_
_entity.id
_entity.type
_entity.pdbx_description
1 polymer ?
#
loop_
_entity_poly.entity_id
_entity_poly.type
_entity_poly.pdbx_seq_one_letter_code
_entity_poly.pdbx_strand_id
1 'polypeptide(L)'
;KSVIKVAAAMGEGPMLRDHELYALLRTTVQAADDKAAIVLGLGYKDTKGIIDDAKRAQDLGAIGLQVVPPIFNLPKQNEILQFYSDLSDAIDIGVMVYVTKGMHTPIYMDTYRKMADLENIVAIKWGAVVGEYEDIYELADTFNIIDNGHGAVDCHKLGGKGYINHTVDIHPPHDLRVWELCKNKQYEEAQALLDSVNGPLDKVYEKVGARTGGQSVVKKGLTAAMGRPCGPSRPPTGNMNEEEMDLLREVLTGCGWPVPSSN
;
A
#
# COMPACT_ATOMS: atom_id res chain seq x y z
N LYS A 1 -2.22 17.27 -4.43
CA LYS A 1 -3.22 16.59 -3.58
C LYS A 1 -2.57 15.36 -2.93
N SER A 2 -2.95 15.02 -1.71
CA SER A 2 -2.57 13.75 -1.08
C SER A 2 -3.32 12.61 -1.76
N VAL A 3 -2.71 11.42 -1.75
CA VAL A 3 -3.34 10.19 -2.26
C VAL A 3 -3.66 9.29 -1.07
N ILE A 4 -4.90 8.84 -1.00
CA ILE A 4 -5.35 7.87 0.01
C ILE A 4 -5.68 6.56 -0.69
N LYS A 5 -5.05 5.48 -0.25
CA LYS A 5 -5.35 4.14 -0.75
C LYS A 5 -6.19 3.38 0.26
N VAL A 6 -7.30 2.81 -0.20
CA VAL A 6 -8.22 2.03 0.63
C VAL A 6 -8.30 0.58 0.18
N ALA A 7 -8.69 -0.30 1.09
CA ALA A 7 -9.02 -1.71 0.88
C ALA A 7 -7.90 -2.61 0.30
N ALA A 8 -6.66 -2.20 0.21
CA ALA A 8 -5.57 -3.13 -0.11
C ALA A 8 -5.36 -4.15 1.04
N ALA A 9 -4.33 -4.99 0.98
CA ALA A 9 -4.08 -6.05 1.97
C ALA A 9 -4.13 -5.56 3.43
N MET A 10 -3.48 -4.42 3.72
CA MET A 10 -3.48 -3.81 5.07
C MET A 10 -4.85 -3.29 5.51
N GLY A 11 -5.72 -2.94 4.59
CA GLY A 11 -7.11 -2.55 4.83
C GLY A 11 -8.09 -3.71 4.76
N GLU A 12 -7.60 -4.95 4.87
CA GLU A 12 -8.39 -6.19 4.82
C GLU A 12 -9.25 -6.32 3.55
N GLY A 13 -8.85 -5.67 2.43
CA GLY A 13 -9.60 -5.68 1.17
C GLY A 13 -10.05 -7.08 0.73
N PRO A 14 -9.17 -8.10 0.75
CA PRO A 14 -9.54 -9.47 0.39
C PRO A 14 -10.59 -10.12 1.31
N MET A 15 -10.82 -9.55 2.48
CA MET A 15 -11.79 -10.04 3.47
C MET A 15 -13.13 -9.30 3.39
N LEU A 16 -13.22 -8.23 2.61
CA LEU A 16 -14.44 -7.46 2.42
C LEU A 16 -15.34 -8.15 1.41
N ARG A 17 -16.64 -8.12 1.68
CA ARG A 17 -17.66 -8.48 0.69
C ARG A 17 -17.82 -7.31 -0.30
N ASP A 18 -18.26 -7.58 -1.52
CA ASP A 18 -18.38 -6.55 -2.56
C ASP A 18 -19.18 -5.31 -2.09
N HIS A 19 -20.30 -5.51 -1.41
CA HIS A 19 -21.10 -4.38 -0.92
C HIS A 19 -20.37 -3.56 0.17
N GLU A 20 -19.52 -4.19 0.99
CA GLU A 20 -18.70 -3.51 2.01
C GLU A 20 -17.57 -2.72 1.34
N LEU A 21 -16.92 -3.31 0.33
CA LEU A 21 -15.86 -2.69 -0.46
C LEU A 21 -16.37 -1.40 -1.12
N TYR A 22 -17.53 -1.48 -1.78
CA TYR A 22 -18.11 -0.32 -2.45
C TYR A 22 -18.65 0.72 -1.48
N ALA A 23 -19.21 0.31 -0.34
CA ALA A 23 -19.63 1.25 0.70
C ALA A 23 -18.43 2.00 1.29
N LEU A 24 -17.33 1.28 1.57
CA LEU A 24 -16.08 1.89 2.03
C LEU A 24 -15.54 2.90 1.03
N LEU A 25 -15.45 2.53 -0.26
CA LEU A 25 -14.97 3.43 -1.31
C LEU A 25 -15.82 4.69 -1.40
N ARG A 26 -17.15 4.53 -1.50
CA ARG A 26 -18.09 5.67 -1.57
C ARG A 26 -17.92 6.62 -0.39
N THR A 27 -17.88 6.07 0.83
CA THR A 27 -17.73 6.86 2.05
C THR A 27 -16.39 7.60 2.06
N THR A 28 -15.31 6.95 1.60
CA THR A 28 -13.98 7.57 1.55
C THR A 28 -13.94 8.70 0.53
N VAL A 29 -14.50 8.50 -0.66
CA VAL A 29 -14.57 9.56 -1.69
C VAL A 29 -15.39 10.76 -1.18
N GLN A 30 -16.54 10.52 -0.57
CA GLN A 30 -17.36 11.57 0.03
C GLN A 30 -16.63 12.33 1.15
N ALA A 31 -15.95 11.61 2.04
CA ALA A 31 -15.21 12.21 3.15
C ALA A 31 -13.95 12.97 2.69
N ALA A 32 -13.35 12.56 1.59
CA ALA A 32 -12.19 13.23 1.00
C ALA A 32 -12.54 14.61 0.44
N ASP A 33 -13.76 14.83 -0.03
CA ASP A 33 -14.28 16.12 -0.47
C ASP A 33 -13.27 16.87 -1.37
N ASP A 34 -12.78 16.19 -2.43
CA ASP A 34 -11.75 16.65 -3.34
C ASP A 34 -10.39 17.08 -2.73
N LYS A 35 -10.22 16.96 -1.42
CA LYS A 35 -8.94 17.27 -0.72
C LYS A 35 -7.89 16.19 -0.92
N ALA A 36 -8.33 14.95 -1.18
CA ALA A 36 -7.45 13.82 -1.47
C ALA A 36 -7.94 13.05 -2.70
N ALA A 37 -7.01 12.42 -3.39
CA ALA A 37 -7.28 11.50 -4.47
C ALA A 37 -7.42 10.07 -3.92
N ILE A 38 -8.45 9.33 -4.32
CA ILE A 38 -8.72 8.00 -3.77
C ILE A 38 -8.32 6.92 -4.76
N VAL A 39 -7.49 5.97 -4.28
CA VAL A 39 -7.04 4.77 -4.98
C VAL A 39 -7.62 3.54 -4.29
N LEU A 40 -8.29 2.65 -5.03
CA LEU A 40 -8.83 1.40 -4.50
C LEU A 40 -7.84 0.25 -4.72
N GLY A 41 -7.62 -0.58 -3.70
CA GLY A 41 -6.89 -1.83 -3.84
C GLY A 41 -7.79 -2.96 -4.30
N LEU A 42 -7.45 -3.62 -5.41
CA LEU A 42 -8.17 -4.76 -5.98
C LEU A 42 -7.26 -5.98 -6.16
N GLY A 43 -7.85 -7.17 -6.10
CA GLY A 43 -7.15 -8.42 -6.33
C GLY A 43 -7.99 -9.64 -5.99
N TYR A 44 -7.40 -10.82 -6.15
CA TYR A 44 -7.95 -12.12 -5.73
C TYR A 44 -9.22 -12.58 -6.48
N LYS A 45 -9.54 -11.94 -7.61
CA LYS A 45 -10.59 -12.36 -8.56
C LYS A 45 -9.96 -12.68 -9.92
N ASP A 46 -10.74 -13.26 -10.80
CA ASP A 46 -10.37 -13.44 -12.22
C ASP A 46 -10.39 -12.10 -12.98
N THR A 47 -9.95 -12.08 -14.22
CA THR A 47 -9.89 -10.88 -15.07
C THR A 47 -11.23 -10.15 -15.12
N LYS A 48 -12.32 -10.91 -15.36
CA LYS A 48 -13.65 -10.31 -15.50
C LYS A 48 -14.11 -9.69 -14.18
N GLY A 49 -13.93 -10.38 -13.06
CA GLY A 49 -14.29 -9.86 -11.74
C GLY A 49 -13.50 -8.61 -11.36
N ILE A 50 -12.21 -8.55 -11.73
CA ILE A 50 -11.40 -7.32 -11.51
C ILE A 50 -11.88 -6.18 -12.40
N ILE A 51 -12.23 -6.43 -13.66
CA ILE A 51 -12.76 -5.39 -14.57
C ILE A 51 -14.11 -4.85 -14.06
N ASP A 52 -15.00 -5.73 -13.59
CA ASP A 52 -16.30 -5.32 -13.04
C ASP A 52 -16.11 -4.43 -11.78
N ASP A 53 -15.20 -4.83 -10.88
CA ASP A 53 -14.85 -4.03 -9.70
C ASP A 53 -14.20 -2.69 -10.10
N ALA A 54 -13.32 -2.69 -11.09
CA ALA A 54 -12.61 -1.51 -11.58
C ALA A 54 -13.56 -0.46 -12.17
N LYS A 55 -14.50 -0.90 -13.01
CA LYS A 55 -15.56 -0.03 -13.55
C LYS A 55 -16.41 0.55 -12.44
N ARG A 56 -16.79 -0.29 -11.48
CA ARG A 56 -17.55 0.17 -10.32
C ARG A 56 -16.79 1.16 -9.46
N ALA A 57 -15.48 0.97 -9.31
CA ALA A 57 -14.62 1.91 -8.58
C ALA A 57 -14.53 3.26 -9.30
N GLN A 58 -14.37 3.25 -10.62
CA GLN A 58 -14.39 4.46 -11.46
C GLN A 58 -15.70 5.22 -11.30
N ASP A 59 -16.85 4.54 -11.40
CA ASP A 59 -18.19 5.13 -11.23
C ASP A 59 -18.39 5.76 -9.83
N LEU A 60 -17.73 5.20 -8.81
CA LEU A 60 -17.80 5.69 -7.43
C LEU A 60 -16.81 6.82 -7.13
N GLY A 61 -15.98 7.23 -8.10
CA GLY A 61 -15.08 8.36 -7.99
C GLY A 61 -13.65 8.02 -7.55
N ALA A 62 -13.22 6.76 -7.63
CA ALA A 62 -11.80 6.45 -7.54
C ALA A 62 -11.06 7.06 -8.74
N ILE A 63 -9.87 7.62 -8.50
CA ILE A 63 -9.03 8.17 -9.57
C ILE A 63 -7.99 7.15 -10.06
N GLY A 64 -7.89 6.03 -9.40
CA GLY A 64 -6.95 4.97 -9.75
C GLY A 64 -7.14 3.72 -8.89
N LEU A 65 -6.45 2.69 -9.29
CA LEU A 65 -6.48 1.36 -8.68
C LEU A 65 -5.07 0.90 -8.33
N GLN A 66 -4.91 0.17 -7.22
CA GLN A 66 -3.78 -0.72 -7.05
C GLN A 66 -4.24 -2.14 -7.34
N VAL A 67 -3.66 -2.79 -8.33
CA VAL A 67 -4.10 -4.11 -8.76
C VAL A 67 -2.97 -5.12 -8.67
N VAL A 68 -3.25 -6.27 -8.08
CA VAL A 68 -2.36 -7.43 -8.10
C VAL A 68 -2.82 -8.42 -9.18
N PRO A 69 -1.89 -9.15 -9.84
CA PRO A 69 -2.28 -10.14 -10.83
C PRO A 69 -3.05 -11.29 -10.17
N PRO A 70 -3.85 -12.06 -10.93
CA PRO A 70 -4.49 -13.27 -10.44
C PRO A 70 -3.49 -14.24 -9.84
N ILE A 71 -3.86 -14.91 -8.74
CA ILE A 71 -3.00 -15.90 -8.06
C ILE A 71 -3.32 -17.34 -8.47
N PHE A 72 -4.57 -17.60 -8.84
CA PHE A 72 -5.01 -18.93 -9.19
C PHE A 72 -4.33 -19.38 -10.51
N ASN A 73 -3.90 -20.63 -10.57
CA ASN A 73 -3.14 -21.22 -11.66
C ASN A 73 -1.74 -20.65 -11.93
N LEU A 74 -1.23 -19.73 -11.10
CA LEU A 74 0.09 -19.12 -11.26
C LEU A 74 0.35 -18.64 -12.71
N PRO A 75 -0.35 -17.58 -13.15
CA PRO A 75 -0.34 -17.14 -14.53
C PRO A 75 1.09 -16.84 -15.02
N LYS A 76 1.35 -17.12 -16.30
CA LYS A 76 2.63 -16.84 -16.95
C LYS A 76 2.71 -15.39 -17.40
N GLN A 77 3.89 -14.92 -17.79
CA GLN A 77 4.14 -13.53 -18.14
C GLN A 77 3.20 -12.98 -19.22
N ASN A 78 2.90 -13.78 -20.25
CA ASN A 78 1.95 -13.42 -21.31
C ASN A 78 0.51 -13.31 -20.81
N GLU A 79 0.10 -14.16 -19.86
CA GLU A 79 -1.23 -14.12 -19.23
C GLU A 79 -1.36 -12.92 -18.29
N ILE A 80 -0.29 -12.60 -17.55
CA ILE A 80 -0.22 -11.38 -16.71
C ILE A 80 -0.31 -10.14 -17.59
N LEU A 81 0.44 -10.08 -18.69
CA LEU A 81 0.38 -8.95 -19.62
C LEU A 81 -1.02 -8.80 -20.22
N GLN A 82 -1.64 -9.91 -20.65
CA GLN A 82 -3.01 -9.89 -21.17
C GLN A 82 -4.02 -9.42 -20.12
N PHE A 83 -3.89 -9.88 -18.87
CA PHE A 83 -4.74 -9.41 -17.76
C PHE A 83 -4.69 -7.88 -17.59
N TYR A 84 -3.50 -7.29 -17.60
CA TYR A 84 -3.35 -5.84 -17.48
C TYR A 84 -3.78 -5.09 -18.74
N SER A 85 -3.63 -5.70 -19.95
CA SER A 85 -4.15 -5.15 -21.19
C SER A 85 -5.68 -5.07 -21.16
N ASP A 86 -6.34 -6.19 -20.86
CA ASP A 86 -7.81 -6.26 -20.76
C ASP A 86 -8.37 -5.26 -19.72
N LEU A 87 -7.66 -5.11 -18.60
CA LEU A 87 -8.03 -4.14 -17.57
C LEU A 87 -7.85 -2.70 -18.05
N SER A 88 -6.70 -2.39 -18.67
CA SER A 88 -6.41 -1.06 -19.20
C SER A 88 -7.42 -0.62 -20.25
N ASP A 89 -7.81 -1.54 -21.15
CA ASP A 89 -8.78 -1.27 -22.20
C ASP A 89 -10.22 -1.07 -21.69
N ALA A 90 -10.48 -1.49 -20.45
CA ALA A 90 -11.83 -1.51 -19.88
C ALA A 90 -12.20 -0.27 -19.05
N ILE A 91 -11.22 0.57 -18.68
CA ILE A 91 -11.38 1.69 -17.73
C ILE A 91 -10.60 2.92 -18.21
N ASP A 92 -10.92 4.10 -17.65
CA ASP A 92 -10.28 5.39 -17.96
C ASP A 92 -9.51 5.96 -16.75
N ILE A 93 -9.24 5.15 -15.73
CA ILE A 93 -8.50 5.55 -14.52
C ILE A 93 -7.17 4.81 -14.39
N GLY A 94 -6.20 5.43 -13.73
CA GLY A 94 -4.85 4.89 -13.63
C GLY A 94 -4.75 3.59 -12.81
N VAL A 95 -3.92 2.66 -13.26
CA VAL A 95 -3.61 1.41 -12.57
C VAL A 95 -2.18 1.43 -12.06
N MET A 96 -2.01 1.15 -10.79
CA MET A 96 -0.73 0.86 -10.14
C MET A 96 -0.57 -0.66 -10.01
N VAL A 97 0.36 -1.22 -10.76
CA VAL A 97 0.71 -2.64 -10.69
C VAL A 97 1.39 -2.94 -9.36
N TYR A 98 1.00 -4.04 -8.71
CA TYR A 98 1.63 -4.50 -7.48
C TYR A 98 1.78 -6.02 -7.47
N VAL A 99 2.91 -6.49 -6.94
CA VAL A 99 3.20 -7.91 -6.72
C VAL A 99 3.67 -8.12 -5.28
N THR A 100 3.08 -9.11 -4.61
CA THR A 100 3.52 -9.52 -3.27
C THR A 100 4.45 -10.73 -3.39
N LYS A 101 5.66 -10.61 -2.85
CA LYS A 101 6.65 -11.69 -2.82
C LYS A 101 6.06 -12.94 -2.14
N GLY A 102 6.25 -14.09 -2.77
CA GLY A 102 5.78 -15.37 -2.24
C GLY A 102 4.29 -15.66 -2.40
N MET A 103 3.49 -14.71 -2.91
CA MET A 103 2.05 -14.90 -3.11
C MET A 103 1.67 -14.89 -4.60
N HIS A 104 2.29 -14.04 -5.39
CA HIS A 104 1.99 -13.87 -6.82
C HIS A 104 3.13 -14.40 -7.67
N THR A 105 2.83 -14.75 -8.92
CA THR A 105 3.87 -14.94 -9.94
C THR A 105 4.65 -13.63 -10.07
N PRO A 106 5.99 -13.65 -9.94
CA PRO A 106 6.80 -12.47 -10.15
C PRO A 106 6.63 -11.92 -11.58
N ILE A 107 6.60 -10.61 -11.72
CA ILE A 107 6.59 -9.94 -13.03
C ILE A 107 8.04 -9.58 -13.36
N TYR A 108 8.54 -10.06 -14.50
CA TYR A 108 9.90 -9.79 -14.97
C TYR A 108 9.98 -8.46 -15.71
N MET A 109 11.17 -7.86 -15.75
CA MET A 109 11.41 -6.55 -16.36
C MET A 109 10.88 -6.45 -17.80
N ASP A 110 11.06 -7.51 -18.62
CA ASP A 110 10.52 -7.53 -20.00
C ASP A 110 9.00 -7.39 -20.07
N THR A 111 8.29 -7.88 -19.05
CA THR A 111 6.83 -7.73 -18.96
C THR A 111 6.47 -6.31 -18.56
N TYR A 112 7.19 -5.70 -17.58
CA TYR A 112 7.00 -4.29 -17.24
C TYR A 112 7.28 -3.36 -18.42
N ARG A 113 8.35 -3.62 -19.22
CA ARG A 113 8.62 -2.85 -20.45
C ARG A 113 7.46 -2.90 -21.43
N LYS A 114 6.84 -4.06 -21.62
CA LYS A 114 5.66 -4.23 -22.49
C LYS A 114 4.40 -3.55 -21.94
N MET A 115 4.27 -3.44 -20.61
CA MET A 115 3.17 -2.71 -19.99
C MET A 115 3.25 -1.20 -20.25
N ALA A 116 4.40 -0.68 -20.68
CA ALA A 116 4.57 0.72 -21.05
C ALA A 116 3.69 1.16 -22.23
N ASP A 117 3.24 0.21 -23.05
CA ASP A 117 2.34 0.46 -24.18
C ASP A 117 0.85 0.48 -23.76
N LEU A 118 0.54 0.20 -22.48
CA LEU A 118 -0.83 0.16 -21.96
C LEU A 118 -1.20 1.51 -21.33
N GLU A 119 -2.17 2.20 -21.91
CA GLU A 119 -2.51 3.60 -21.60
C GLU A 119 -2.78 3.86 -20.12
N ASN A 120 -3.52 2.96 -19.45
CA ASN A 120 -3.93 3.15 -18.08
C ASN A 120 -2.99 2.51 -17.04
N ILE A 121 -1.89 1.85 -17.45
CA ILE A 121 -0.87 1.37 -16.52
C ILE A 121 0.12 2.52 -16.27
N VAL A 122 -0.04 3.22 -15.15
CA VAL A 122 0.65 4.50 -14.91
C VAL A 122 1.63 4.46 -13.72
N ALA A 123 1.59 3.41 -12.93
CA ALA A 123 2.44 3.29 -11.75
C ALA A 123 2.81 1.85 -11.42
N ILE A 124 3.93 1.67 -10.75
CA ILE A 124 4.39 0.39 -10.22
C ILE A 124 4.70 0.58 -8.74
N LYS A 125 4.05 -0.22 -7.88
CA LYS A 125 4.41 -0.33 -6.48
C LYS A 125 5.51 -1.38 -6.35
N TRP A 126 6.73 -0.91 -6.11
CA TRP A 126 7.94 -1.72 -6.21
C TRP A 126 8.49 -2.17 -4.85
N GLY A 127 8.86 -3.42 -4.75
CA GLY A 127 9.50 -4.01 -3.57
C GLY A 127 10.52 -5.09 -3.95
N ALA A 128 11.13 -4.98 -5.14
CA ALA A 128 12.17 -5.88 -5.65
C ALA A 128 11.80 -7.36 -5.48
N VAL A 129 10.65 -7.76 -6.03
CA VAL A 129 10.22 -9.17 -5.97
C VAL A 129 11.13 -10.07 -6.80
N VAL A 130 11.70 -9.52 -7.89
CA VAL A 130 12.73 -10.13 -8.74
C VAL A 130 13.76 -9.06 -9.12
N GLY A 131 15.00 -9.48 -9.36
CA GLY A 131 16.09 -8.58 -9.71
C GLY A 131 16.56 -7.71 -8.54
N GLU A 132 17.33 -6.69 -8.86
CA GLU A 132 17.81 -5.71 -7.91
C GLU A 132 16.78 -4.59 -7.73
N TYR A 133 16.91 -3.85 -6.61
CA TYR A 133 15.96 -2.78 -6.32
C TYR A 133 15.98 -1.67 -7.37
N GLU A 134 17.15 -1.40 -7.92
CA GLU A 134 17.42 -0.34 -8.90
C GLU A 134 16.84 -0.63 -10.28
N ASP A 135 16.63 -1.90 -10.65
CA ASP A 135 16.28 -2.30 -12.02
C ASP A 135 15.03 -1.60 -12.55
N ILE A 136 13.99 -1.45 -11.72
CA ILE A 136 12.71 -0.87 -12.15
C ILE A 136 12.83 0.62 -12.51
N TYR A 137 13.84 1.31 -11.99
CA TYR A 137 13.98 2.74 -12.18
C TYR A 137 14.43 3.14 -13.59
N GLU A 138 14.87 2.18 -14.42
CA GLU A 138 14.99 2.41 -15.86
C GLU A 138 13.66 2.84 -16.51
N LEU A 139 12.53 2.50 -15.88
CA LEU A 139 11.17 2.84 -16.31
C LEU A 139 10.57 4.05 -15.58
N ALA A 140 11.37 4.80 -14.80
CA ALA A 140 10.89 5.91 -13.99
C ALA A 140 10.40 7.13 -14.79
N ASP A 141 10.76 7.22 -16.07
CA ASP A 141 10.23 8.22 -17.00
C ASP A 141 8.86 7.80 -17.58
N THR A 142 8.55 6.52 -17.56
CA THR A 142 7.29 5.97 -18.09
C THR A 142 6.27 5.76 -16.98
N PHE A 143 6.69 5.19 -15.85
CA PHE A 143 5.83 4.87 -14.73
C PHE A 143 6.16 5.70 -13.49
N ASN A 144 5.14 6.00 -12.70
CA ASN A 144 5.35 6.47 -11.33
C ASN A 144 5.81 5.29 -10.47
N ILE A 145 7.10 5.20 -10.19
CA ILE A 145 7.64 4.18 -9.29
C ILE A 145 7.36 4.61 -7.85
N ILE A 146 6.66 3.75 -7.11
CA ILE A 146 6.25 3.96 -5.72
C ILE A 146 6.90 2.87 -4.87
N ASP A 147 7.74 3.26 -3.94
CA ASP A 147 8.42 2.31 -3.06
C ASP A 147 7.46 1.51 -2.17
N ASN A 148 7.78 0.25 -1.95
CA ASN A 148 7.08 -0.63 -1.02
C ASN A 148 8.06 -1.44 -0.18
N GLY A 149 8.75 -0.81 0.76
CA GLY A 149 9.47 -1.52 1.80
C GLY A 149 10.98 -1.30 1.89
N HIS A 150 11.59 -0.58 0.94
CA HIS A 150 13.02 -0.24 1.00
C HIS A 150 13.27 1.18 1.50
N GLY A 151 12.29 2.03 1.38
CA GLY A 151 12.32 3.36 1.97
C GLY A 151 12.30 4.52 0.97
N ALA A 152 11.85 5.64 1.50
CA ALA A 152 11.63 6.86 0.74
C ALA A 152 12.92 7.42 0.13
N VAL A 153 14.03 7.27 0.84
CA VAL A 153 15.32 7.90 0.46
C VAL A 153 15.85 7.30 -0.83
N ASP A 154 15.97 5.98 -0.91
CA ASP A 154 16.51 5.33 -2.12
C ASP A 154 15.54 5.47 -3.29
N CYS A 155 14.25 5.34 -3.05
CA CYS A 155 13.22 5.61 -4.05
C CYS A 155 13.39 7.02 -4.65
N HIS A 156 13.51 8.05 -3.81
CA HIS A 156 13.65 9.42 -4.28
C HIS A 156 14.96 9.64 -5.04
N LYS A 157 16.09 9.09 -4.56
CA LYS A 157 17.40 9.20 -5.23
C LYS A 157 17.38 8.62 -6.65
N LEU A 158 16.64 7.52 -6.84
CA LEU A 158 16.52 6.82 -8.11
C LEU A 158 15.42 7.38 -9.03
N GLY A 159 14.76 8.47 -8.64
CA GLY A 159 13.73 9.13 -9.46
C GLY A 159 12.30 8.67 -9.22
N GLY A 160 12.07 7.85 -8.19
CA GLY A 160 10.73 7.45 -7.79
C GLY A 160 9.86 8.63 -7.32
N LYS A 161 8.55 8.44 -7.36
CA LYS A 161 7.57 9.52 -7.18
C LYS A 161 6.90 9.52 -5.80
N GLY A 162 7.16 8.50 -4.99
CA GLY A 162 6.59 8.38 -3.65
C GLY A 162 6.89 7.05 -3.00
N TYR A 163 6.41 6.88 -1.79
CA TYR A 163 6.52 5.62 -1.06
C TYR A 163 5.25 5.33 -0.26
N ILE A 164 5.06 4.07 0.06
CA ILE A 164 3.95 3.60 0.91
C ILE A 164 4.54 3.10 2.22
N ASN A 165 4.17 3.75 3.31
CA ASN A 165 4.53 3.32 4.65
C ASN A 165 3.27 3.00 5.47
N HIS A 166 3.42 2.16 6.48
CA HIS A 166 2.32 1.74 7.37
C HIS A 166 1.96 2.79 8.42
N THR A 167 2.75 3.84 8.53
CA THR A 167 2.66 4.89 9.55
C THR A 167 2.03 6.18 9.06
N VAL A 168 1.98 6.41 7.74
CA VAL A 168 1.60 7.70 7.15
C VAL A 168 0.17 8.15 7.51
N ASP A 169 -0.78 7.25 7.62
CA ASP A 169 -2.16 7.56 8.05
C ASP A 169 -2.34 7.52 9.57
N ILE A 170 -1.34 6.98 10.28
CA ILE A 170 -1.30 6.94 11.75
C ILE A 170 -0.81 8.29 12.29
N HIS A 171 0.32 8.76 11.79
CA HIS A 171 0.90 10.05 12.16
C HIS A 171 1.48 10.74 10.92
N PRO A 172 0.64 11.35 10.07
CA PRO A 172 1.06 11.96 8.80
C PRO A 172 2.25 12.92 8.88
N PRO A 173 2.41 13.76 9.95
CA PRO A 173 3.52 14.71 10.02
C PRO A 173 4.90 14.05 9.89
N HIS A 174 5.08 12.83 10.41
CA HIS A 174 6.33 12.09 10.32
C HIS A 174 6.72 11.79 8.86
N ASP A 175 5.87 11.05 8.15
CA ASP A 175 6.17 10.62 6.79
C ASP A 175 6.19 11.78 5.78
N LEU A 176 5.33 12.79 5.99
CA LEU A 176 5.36 14.02 5.19
C LEU A 176 6.69 14.77 5.36
N ARG A 177 7.24 14.81 6.58
CA ARG A 177 8.55 15.40 6.84
C ARG A 177 9.68 14.61 6.20
N VAL A 178 9.65 13.28 6.27
CA VAL A 178 10.61 12.41 5.57
C VAL A 178 10.64 12.74 4.08
N TRP A 179 9.46 12.81 3.44
CA TRP A 179 9.39 13.10 2.01
C TRP A 179 9.82 14.52 1.65
N GLU A 180 9.54 15.49 2.53
CA GLU A 180 10.03 16.86 2.36
C GLU A 180 11.57 16.94 2.42
N LEU A 181 12.18 16.24 3.36
CA LEU A 181 13.64 16.13 3.45
C LEU A 181 14.24 15.49 2.18
N CYS A 182 13.61 14.44 1.66
CA CYS A 182 14.02 13.84 0.38
C CYS A 182 13.97 14.85 -0.77
N LYS A 183 12.88 15.62 -0.90
CA LYS A 183 12.76 16.66 -1.94
C LYS A 183 13.85 17.73 -1.82
N ASN A 184 14.26 18.04 -0.60
CA ASN A 184 15.34 18.99 -0.33
C ASN A 184 16.74 18.34 -0.42
N LYS A 185 16.82 17.05 -0.80
CA LYS A 185 18.06 16.26 -0.87
C LYS A 185 18.80 16.13 0.47
N GLN A 186 18.10 16.30 1.58
CA GLN A 186 18.60 16.10 2.95
C GLN A 186 18.45 14.61 3.33
N TYR A 187 19.12 13.75 2.60
CA TYR A 187 18.91 12.30 2.64
C TYR A 187 19.32 11.65 3.94
N GLU A 188 20.41 12.12 4.56
CA GLU A 188 20.88 11.60 5.85
C GLU A 188 19.86 11.89 6.96
N GLU A 189 19.32 13.11 6.99
CA GLU A 189 18.27 13.50 7.94
C GLU A 189 16.97 12.73 7.67
N ALA A 190 16.60 12.54 6.39
CA ALA A 190 15.42 11.78 6.00
C ALA A 190 15.52 10.32 6.47
N GLN A 191 16.70 9.69 6.26
CA GLN A 191 16.94 8.31 6.66
C GLN A 191 16.91 8.17 8.19
N ALA A 192 17.61 9.05 8.91
CA ALA A 192 17.63 9.04 10.37
C ALA A 192 16.21 9.20 10.95
N LEU A 193 15.40 10.08 10.36
CA LEU A 193 14.00 10.26 10.78
C LEU A 193 13.16 9.00 10.52
N LEU A 194 13.31 8.37 9.34
CA LEU A 194 12.61 7.15 8.99
C LEU A 194 12.98 6.01 9.93
N ASP A 195 14.27 5.81 10.20
CA ASP A 195 14.78 4.74 11.07
C ASP A 195 14.37 4.92 12.53
N SER A 196 14.20 6.17 12.97
CA SER A 196 13.77 6.47 14.34
C SER A 196 12.40 5.89 14.72
N VAL A 197 11.59 5.55 13.72
CA VAL A 197 10.26 4.95 13.91
C VAL A 197 10.21 3.51 13.41
N ASN A 198 10.74 3.23 12.23
CA ASN A 198 10.66 1.89 11.63
C ASN A 198 11.39 0.86 12.50
N GLY A 199 12.62 1.12 12.93
CA GLY A 199 13.38 0.17 13.74
C GLY A 199 12.70 -0.23 15.07
N PRO A 200 12.21 0.71 15.89
CA PRO A 200 11.40 0.38 17.05
C PRO A 200 10.11 -0.38 16.75
N LEU A 201 9.41 -0.06 15.66
CA LEU A 201 8.18 -0.75 15.25
C LEU A 201 8.42 -2.18 14.76
N ASP A 202 9.57 -2.48 14.17
CA ASP A 202 9.90 -3.84 13.72
C ASP A 202 9.80 -4.85 14.86
N LYS A 203 10.18 -4.49 16.09
CA LYS A 203 10.03 -5.34 17.29
C LYS A 203 8.57 -5.69 17.58
N VAL A 204 7.66 -4.74 17.35
CA VAL A 204 6.22 -4.98 17.52
C VAL A 204 5.72 -5.93 16.43
N TYR A 205 6.13 -5.70 15.17
CA TYR A 205 5.77 -6.56 14.05
C TYR A 205 6.28 -7.99 14.24
N GLU A 206 7.52 -8.16 14.70
CA GLU A 206 8.09 -9.48 15.02
C GLU A 206 7.31 -10.20 16.12
N LYS A 207 7.03 -9.51 17.24
CA LYS A 207 6.29 -10.09 18.37
C LYS A 207 4.89 -10.53 17.97
N VAL A 208 4.15 -9.66 17.31
CA VAL A 208 2.78 -9.97 16.83
C VAL A 208 2.80 -11.04 15.77
N GLY A 209 3.74 -10.97 14.81
CA GLY A 209 3.89 -11.93 13.71
C GLY A 209 4.25 -13.34 14.17
N ALA A 210 4.91 -13.49 15.31
CA ALA A 210 5.19 -14.80 15.90
C ALA A 210 3.93 -15.51 16.42
N ARG A 211 2.88 -14.76 16.76
CA ARG A 211 1.64 -15.29 17.35
C ARG A 211 0.50 -15.38 16.34
N THR A 212 0.39 -14.42 15.42
CA THR A 212 -0.73 -14.34 14.46
C THR A 212 -0.24 -13.85 13.11
N GLY A 213 -0.85 -14.33 12.05
CA GLY A 213 -0.58 -13.85 10.71
C GLY A 213 -1.25 -12.48 10.44
N GLY A 214 -0.63 -11.73 9.56
CA GLY A 214 -1.24 -10.53 9.01
C GLY A 214 -0.75 -9.23 9.66
N GLN A 215 -0.16 -8.42 8.81
CA GLN A 215 0.28 -7.06 9.17
C GLN A 215 -0.89 -6.12 9.51
N SER A 216 -2.12 -6.43 9.08
CA SER A 216 -3.33 -5.68 9.41
C SER A 216 -3.61 -5.61 10.91
N VAL A 217 -3.18 -6.63 11.68
CA VAL A 217 -3.32 -6.68 13.14
C VAL A 217 -2.56 -5.52 13.79
N VAL A 218 -1.29 -5.34 13.44
CA VAL A 218 -0.47 -4.23 13.95
C VAL A 218 -1.03 -2.88 13.44
N LYS A 219 -1.49 -2.83 12.21
CA LYS A 219 -2.12 -1.61 11.65
C LYS A 219 -3.33 -1.16 12.46
N LYS A 220 -4.20 -2.09 12.85
CA LYS A 220 -5.35 -1.80 13.73
C LYS A 220 -4.91 -1.40 15.14
N GLY A 221 -3.87 -2.04 15.66
CA GLY A 221 -3.23 -1.64 16.92
C GLY A 221 -2.71 -0.21 16.88
N LEU A 222 -2.01 0.18 15.83
CA LEU A 222 -1.51 1.54 15.60
C LEU A 222 -2.64 2.57 15.64
N THR A 223 -3.75 2.33 14.92
CA THR A 223 -4.89 3.25 14.94
C THR A 223 -5.54 3.34 16.32
N ALA A 224 -5.67 2.20 17.02
CA ALA A 224 -6.23 2.15 18.37
C ALA A 224 -5.32 2.85 19.39
N ALA A 225 -4.00 2.62 19.35
CA ALA A 225 -3.02 3.27 20.20
C ALA A 225 -3.05 4.81 20.07
N MET A 226 -3.37 5.31 18.89
CA MET A 226 -3.52 6.75 18.60
C MET A 226 -4.95 7.28 18.86
N GLY A 227 -5.79 6.54 19.59
CA GLY A 227 -7.15 6.95 19.96
C GLY A 227 -8.18 6.89 18.84
N ARG A 228 -7.89 6.21 17.75
CA ARG A 228 -8.77 6.07 16.56
C ARG A 228 -9.04 4.60 16.25
N PRO A 229 -9.65 3.81 17.14
CA PRO A 229 -9.87 2.39 16.92
C PRO A 229 -10.77 2.15 15.69
N CYS A 230 -10.36 1.22 14.84
CA CYS A 230 -11.08 0.84 13.62
C CYS A 230 -11.75 -0.55 13.72
N GLY A 231 -11.97 -1.01 14.94
CA GLY A 231 -12.61 -2.29 15.22
C GLY A 231 -11.67 -3.50 15.16
N PRO A 232 -12.17 -4.70 15.43
CA PRO A 232 -11.39 -5.93 15.45
C PRO A 232 -10.98 -6.37 14.06
N SER A 233 -9.94 -7.23 14.00
CA SER A 233 -9.58 -7.92 12.77
C SER A 233 -10.68 -8.90 12.36
N ARG A 234 -10.83 -9.14 11.05
CA ARG A 234 -11.79 -10.14 10.56
C ARG A 234 -11.28 -11.56 10.81
N PRO A 235 -12.13 -12.44 11.33
CA PRO A 235 -11.76 -13.85 11.51
C PRO A 235 -11.31 -14.50 10.19
N PRO A 236 -10.35 -15.42 10.22
CA PRO A 236 -9.75 -16.06 11.40
C PRO A 236 -8.61 -15.27 12.06
N THR A 237 -8.30 -14.07 11.57
CA THR A 237 -7.20 -13.24 12.08
C THR A 237 -7.50 -12.73 13.49
N GLY A 238 -6.55 -12.90 14.42
CA GLY A 238 -6.67 -12.41 15.79
C GLY A 238 -6.40 -10.91 15.91
N ASN A 239 -6.61 -10.38 17.12
CA ASN A 239 -6.24 -9.00 17.47
C ASN A 239 -4.95 -8.97 18.27
N MET A 240 -4.36 -7.79 18.44
CA MET A 240 -3.30 -7.58 19.44
C MET A 240 -3.84 -7.84 20.85
N ASN A 241 -3.04 -8.51 21.67
CA ASN A 241 -3.33 -8.66 23.09
C ASN A 241 -2.86 -7.42 23.90
N GLU A 242 -3.16 -7.39 25.22
CA GLU A 242 -2.82 -6.25 26.06
C GLU A 242 -1.31 -5.99 26.12
N GLU A 243 -0.50 -7.04 26.28
CA GLU A 243 0.96 -6.93 26.33
C GLU A 243 1.54 -6.36 25.02
N GLU A 244 1.02 -6.78 23.88
CA GLU A 244 1.40 -6.26 22.55
C GLU A 244 0.97 -4.80 22.39
N MET A 245 -0.21 -4.44 22.87
CA MET A 245 -0.72 -3.06 22.83
C MET A 245 0.08 -2.15 23.75
N ASP A 246 0.50 -2.63 24.92
CA ASP A 246 1.34 -1.84 25.84
C ASP A 246 2.74 -1.61 25.25
N LEU A 247 3.36 -2.66 24.69
CA LEU A 247 4.61 -2.51 23.95
C LEU A 247 4.48 -1.49 22.81
N LEU A 248 3.39 -1.56 22.05
CA LEU A 248 3.16 -0.61 20.95
C LEU A 248 3.05 0.84 21.46
N ARG A 249 2.30 1.08 22.54
CA ARG A 249 2.18 2.42 23.13
C ARG A 249 3.53 2.94 23.64
N GLU A 250 4.31 2.08 24.30
CA GLU A 250 5.67 2.40 24.74
C GLU A 250 6.55 2.83 23.57
N VAL A 251 6.56 2.03 22.50
CA VAL A 251 7.32 2.31 21.27
C VAL A 251 6.91 3.64 20.66
N LEU A 252 5.62 3.89 20.47
CA LEU A 252 5.14 5.13 19.87
C LEU A 252 5.45 6.35 20.74
N THR A 253 5.33 6.23 22.04
CA THR A 253 5.71 7.28 23.00
C THR A 253 7.20 7.56 22.93
N GLY A 254 8.03 6.51 22.87
CA GLY A 254 9.48 6.60 22.69
C GLY A 254 9.89 7.28 21.38
N CYS A 255 9.09 7.14 20.32
CA CYS A 255 9.24 7.86 19.06
C CYS A 255 8.76 9.32 19.11
N GLY A 256 8.27 9.79 20.27
CA GLY A 256 7.74 11.15 20.45
C GLY A 256 6.37 11.40 19.84
N TRP A 257 5.61 10.34 19.55
CA TRP A 257 4.26 10.48 18.99
C TRP A 257 3.23 10.80 20.07
N PRO A 258 2.16 11.55 19.73
CA PRO A 258 1.15 11.99 20.68
C PRO A 258 0.16 10.87 21.04
N VAL A 259 0.63 9.83 21.72
CA VAL A 259 -0.20 8.73 22.19
C VAL A 259 -1.12 9.24 23.30
N PRO A 260 -2.47 9.12 23.18
CA PRO A 260 -3.38 9.52 24.24
C PRO A 260 -3.15 8.70 25.50
N SER A 261 -3.29 9.35 26.65
CA SER A 261 -3.27 8.66 27.95
C SER A 261 -4.37 7.60 27.99
N SER A 262 -4.04 6.39 28.43
CA SER A 262 -5.06 5.36 28.69
C SER A 262 -5.96 5.87 29.83
N ASN A 263 -7.21 6.17 29.52
CA ASN A 263 -8.22 6.45 30.54
C ASN A 263 -8.70 5.14 31.16
#